data_753b948ac720efebe26db16e08fd328e
#
_entry.id   753b948ac720efebe26db16e08fd328e
#
_cell.length_a   1.000
_cell.length_b   1.000
_cell.length_c   1.000
_cell.angle_alpha   90.00
_cell.angle_beta   90.00
_cell.angle_gamma   90.00
#
_symmetry.space_group_name_H-M   'P 1'
#
loop_
_entity.id
_entity.type
_entity.pdbx_description
1 polymer ?
#
loop_
_entity_poly.entity_id
_entity_poly.type
_entity_poly.pdbx_seq_one_letter_code
_entity_poly.pdbx_strand_id
1 'polypeptide(L)'
;IDSRKEGKNKIFFLKKNLVSQTYILQAELHKLTKLLRHNPELSIIFEEILNKTDEKLILLFGSYAKRLAKKDSDIDIYIETKSRSVKKIIEDIHSKINVKIGAFDIKSPLIKEIIKDHIIIRGIEVFYDKQVSE
;
A
#
# COMPACT_ATOMS: atom_id res chain seq x y z
N ILE A 1 20.50 3.72 -14.37
CA ILE A 1 20.14 4.63 -13.28
C ILE A 1 19.92 3.83 -12.00
N ASP A 2 20.50 4.30 -10.93
CA ASP A 2 20.35 3.70 -9.61
C ASP A 2 18.88 3.84 -9.15
N SER A 3 18.23 2.74 -8.83
CA SER A 3 16.85 2.73 -8.36
C SER A 3 16.67 3.52 -7.07
N ARG A 4 17.68 3.56 -6.20
CA ARG A 4 17.66 4.36 -4.98
C ARG A 4 17.61 5.86 -5.29
N LYS A 5 18.38 6.29 -6.27
CA LYS A 5 18.41 7.69 -6.72
C LYS A 5 17.06 8.07 -7.34
N GLU A 6 16.49 7.15 -8.11
CA GLU A 6 15.17 7.34 -8.71
C GLU A 6 14.08 7.50 -7.65
N GLY A 7 14.13 6.70 -6.58
CA GLY A 7 13.18 6.82 -5.47
C GLY A 7 13.28 8.16 -4.77
N LYS A 8 14.48 8.65 -4.51
CA LYS A 8 14.71 9.98 -3.92
C LYS A 8 14.17 11.09 -4.81
N ASN A 9 14.36 10.97 -6.12
CA ASN A 9 13.85 11.95 -7.08
C ASN A 9 12.33 11.99 -7.09
N LYS A 10 11.66 10.84 -6.99
CA LYS A 10 10.20 10.79 -6.90
C LYS A 10 9.69 11.53 -5.67
N ILE A 11 10.29 11.29 -4.51
CA ILE A 11 9.90 11.96 -3.26
C ILE A 11 10.12 13.47 -3.36
N PHE A 12 11.25 13.88 -3.89
CA PHE A 12 11.58 15.30 -4.09
C PHE A 12 10.56 15.98 -4.99
N PHE A 13 10.23 15.36 -6.13
CA PHE A 13 9.29 15.92 -7.07
C PHE A 13 7.88 16.03 -6.51
N LEU A 14 7.45 15.06 -5.68
CA LEU A 14 6.15 15.11 -5.05
C LEU A 14 5.97 16.40 -4.23
N LYS A 15 7.01 16.86 -3.54
CA LYS A 15 6.97 18.10 -2.76
C LYS A 15 7.11 19.36 -3.61
N LYS A 16 7.84 19.31 -4.69
CA LYS A 16 8.28 20.49 -5.43
C LYS A 16 7.46 20.80 -6.68
N ASN A 17 6.78 19.80 -7.26
CA ASN A 17 6.23 19.96 -8.60
C ASN A 17 4.91 19.22 -8.74
N LEU A 18 3.85 20.00 -8.99
CA LEU A 18 2.50 19.43 -9.15
C LEU A 18 2.43 18.44 -10.32
N VAL A 19 3.11 18.72 -11.43
CA VAL A 19 3.11 17.82 -12.59
C VAL A 19 3.71 16.45 -12.21
N SER A 20 4.83 16.48 -11.49
CA SER A 20 5.47 15.24 -11.02
C SER A 20 4.59 14.49 -10.03
N GLN A 21 3.85 15.22 -9.17
CA GLN A 21 2.87 14.60 -8.28
C GLN A 21 1.83 13.81 -9.06
N THR A 22 1.31 14.39 -10.16
CA THR A 22 0.30 13.69 -10.97
C THR A 22 0.86 12.44 -11.62
N TYR A 23 2.10 12.45 -12.08
CA TYR A 23 2.75 11.26 -12.63
C TYR A 23 2.88 10.15 -11.58
N ILE A 24 3.27 10.50 -10.36
CA ILE A 24 3.40 9.52 -9.28
C ILE A 24 2.04 8.94 -8.92
N LEU A 25 1.01 9.79 -8.80
CA LEU A 25 -0.35 9.35 -8.53
C LEU A 25 -0.85 8.39 -9.61
N GLN A 26 -0.60 8.72 -10.88
CA GLN A 26 -0.99 7.86 -12.00
C GLN A 26 -0.27 6.52 -11.96
N ALA A 27 1.03 6.52 -11.63
CA ALA A 27 1.81 5.29 -11.54
C ALA A 27 1.28 4.37 -10.43
N GLU A 28 0.98 4.93 -9.27
CA GLU A 28 0.42 4.14 -8.16
C GLU A 28 -0.97 3.60 -8.49
N LEU A 29 -1.83 4.42 -9.08
CA LEU A 29 -3.15 3.99 -9.50
C LEU A 29 -3.09 2.93 -10.60
N HIS A 30 -2.12 3.03 -11.50
CA HIS A 30 -1.93 2.04 -12.54
C HIS A 30 -1.60 0.66 -11.96
N LYS A 31 -0.75 0.61 -10.94
CA LYS A 31 -0.44 -0.65 -10.26
C LYS A 31 -1.70 -1.30 -9.68
N LEU A 32 -2.52 -0.51 -9.02
CA LEU A 32 -3.78 -0.99 -8.44
C LEU A 32 -4.74 -1.47 -9.54
N THR A 33 -4.93 -0.66 -10.57
CA THR A 33 -5.82 -1.00 -11.69
C THR A 33 -5.40 -2.32 -12.34
N LYS A 34 -4.11 -2.48 -12.58
CA LYS A 34 -3.57 -3.69 -13.19
C LYS A 34 -3.81 -4.92 -12.31
N LEU A 35 -3.58 -4.78 -11.00
CA LEU A 35 -3.86 -5.86 -10.05
C LEU A 35 -5.32 -6.28 -10.09
N LEU A 36 -6.24 -5.32 -10.06
CA LEU A 36 -7.67 -5.60 -10.04
C LEU A 36 -8.19 -6.20 -11.35
N ARG A 37 -7.56 -5.86 -12.47
CA ARG A 37 -7.88 -6.48 -13.75
C ARG A 37 -7.52 -7.96 -13.78
N HIS A 38 -6.37 -8.31 -13.19
CA HIS A 38 -5.91 -9.70 -13.16
C HIS A 38 -6.58 -10.50 -12.05
N ASN A 39 -7.11 -9.83 -11.02
CA ASN A 39 -7.72 -10.45 -9.85
C ASN A 39 -9.01 -9.71 -9.49
N PRO A 40 -10.08 -9.88 -10.29
CA PRO A 40 -11.32 -9.11 -10.08
C PRO A 40 -11.94 -9.29 -8.70
N GLU A 41 -11.74 -10.45 -8.07
CA GLU A 41 -12.25 -10.74 -6.73
C GLU A 41 -11.66 -9.80 -5.68
N LEU A 42 -10.45 -9.30 -5.91
CA LEU A 42 -9.83 -8.36 -4.98
C LEU A 42 -10.53 -7.02 -4.91
N SER A 43 -11.22 -6.61 -5.99
CA SER A 43 -11.94 -5.34 -5.97
C SER A 43 -13.07 -5.35 -4.95
N ILE A 44 -13.77 -6.48 -4.82
CA ILE A 44 -14.83 -6.64 -3.83
C ILE A 44 -14.25 -6.60 -2.42
N ILE A 45 -13.15 -7.32 -2.21
CA ILE A 45 -12.48 -7.36 -0.90
C ILE A 45 -11.97 -5.98 -0.51
N PHE A 46 -11.32 -5.28 -1.44
CA PHE A 46 -10.77 -3.94 -1.16
C PHE A 46 -11.86 -2.92 -0.90
N GLU A 47 -12.99 -2.99 -1.62
CA GLU A 47 -14.13 -2.12 -1.34
C GLU A 47 -14.67 -2.34 0.08
N GLU A 48 -14.76 -3.58 0.53
CA GLU A 48 -15.18 -3.87 1.90
C GLU A 48 -14.17 -3.34 2.91
N ILE A 49 -12.87 -3.48 2.65
CA ILE A 49 -11.86 -2.92 3.53
C ILE A 49 -12.04 -1.40 3.66
N LEU A 50 -12.21 -0.71 2.54
CA LEU A 50 -12.37 0.74 2.52
C LEU A 50 -13.64 1.19 3.25
N ASN A 51 -14.69 0.37 3.23
CA ASN A 51 -15.95 0.67 3.92
C ASN A 51 -15.90 0.38 5.43
N LYS A 52 -15.01 -0.50 5.86
CA LYS A 52 -14.94 -0.94 7.26
C LYS A 52 -14.01 -0.11 8.13
N THR A 53 -13.17 0.72 7.55
CA THR A 53 -12.24 1.55 8.32
C THR A 53 -12.01 2.90 7.65
N ASP A 54 -11.82 3.93 8.48
CA ASP A 54 -11.46 5.28 8.02
C ASP A 54 -9.95 5.54 8.13
N GLU A 55 -9.16 4.54 8.47
CA GLU A 55 -7.71 4.70 8.57
C GLU A 55 -7.14 5.25 7.25
N LYS A 56 -6.21 6.19 7.38
CA LYS A 56 -5.74 7.00 6.25
C LYS A 56 -4.75 6.30 5.34
N LEU A 57 -4.07 5.27 5.84
CA LEU A 57 -3.04 4.57 5.06
C LEU A 57 -3.29 3.07 5.09
N ILE A 58 -3.62 2.53 3.93
CA ILE A 58 -3.89 1.10 3.74
C ILE A 58 -3.11 0.63 2.52
N LEU A 59 -2.25 -0.34 2.71
CA LEU A 59 -1.34 -0.84 1.67
C LEU A 59 -1.46 -2.35 1.53
N LEU A 60 -1.36 -2.82 0.29
CA LEU A 60 -1.15 -4.23 -0.02
C LEU A 60 0.35 -4.46 -0.15
N PHE A 61 0.87 -5.53 0.46
CA PHE A 61 2.26 -5.92 0.31
C PHE A 61 2.35 -7.43 0.11
N GLY A 62 3.55 -8.01 0.21
CA GLY A 62 3.73 -9.44 0.06
C GLY A 62 3.59 -9.91 -1.38
N SER A 63 3.15 -11.15 -1.57
CA SER A 63 3.19 -11.82 -2.87
C SER A 63 2.37 -11.13 -3.94
N TYR A 64 1.19 -10.59 -3.61
CA TYR A 64 0.39 -9.86 -4.60
C TYR A 64 1.08 -8.59 -5.08
N ALA A 65 1.71 -7.85 -4.17
CA ALA A 65 2.43 -6.63 -4.55
C ALA A 65 3.68 -6.94 -5.37
N LYS A 66 4.30 -8.10 -5.12
CA LYS A 66 5.50 -8.56 -5.84
C LYS A 66 5.17 -9.26 -7.16
N ARG A 67 3.90 -9.43 -7.49
CA ARG A 67 3.41 -10.18 -8.66
C ARG A 67 3.82 -11.66 -8.63
N LEU A 68 3.93 -12.22 -7.43
CA LEU A 68 4.28 -13.62 -7.20
C LEU A 68 3.12 -14.42 -6.63
N ALA A 69 1.94 -13.81 -6.49
CA ALA A 69 0.79 -14.46 -5.89
C ALA A 69 0.30 -15.63 -6.72
N LYS A 70 -0.07 -16.69 -6.01
CA LYS A 70 -0.72 -17.88 -6.56
C LYS A 70 -2.15 -17.92 -6.06
N LYS A 71 -2.93 -18.89 -6.54
CA LYS A 71 -4.34 -19.03 -6.20
C LYS A 71 -4.60 -19.05 -4.68
N ASP A 72 -3.70 -19.62 -3.90
CA ASP A 72 -3.88 -19.78 -2.45
C ASP A 72 -3.05 -18.79 -1.63
N SER A 73 -2.49 -17.76 -2.27
CA SER A 73 -1.67 -16.77 -1.58
C SER A 73 -2.49 -15.93 -0.60
N ASP A 74 -1.85 -15.57 0.52
CA ASP A 74 -2.44 -14.63 1.47
C ASP A 74 -2.54 -13.24 0.87
N ILE A 75 -3.51 -12.48 1.36
CA ILE A 75 -3.69 -11.08 1.02
C ILE A 75 -3.09 -10.29 2.18
N ASP A 76 -1.85 -9.80 1.99
CA ASP A 76 -1.11 -9.12 3.05
C ASP A 76 -1.43 -7.63 3.03
N ILE A 77 -2.08 -7.15 4.08
CA ILE A 77 -2.54 -5.77 4.21
C ILE A 77 -1.80 -5.12 5.38
N TYR A 78 -1.28 -3.92 5.14
CA TYR A 78 -0.72 -3.07 6.18
C TYR A 78 -1.63 -1.87 6.41
N ILE A 79 -1.94 -1.59 7.68
CA ILE A 79 -2.73 -0.43 8.07
C ILE A 79 -1.97 0.31 9.16
N GLU A 80 -1.74 1.61 8.96
CA GLU A 80 -1.13 2.43 9.99
C GLU A 80 -2.16 2.76 11.06
N THR A 81 -2.16 1.97 12.11
CA THR A 81 -3.08 2.14 13.24
C THR A 81 -2.53 1.41 14.46
N LYS A 82 -2.97 1.82 15.64
CA LYS A 82 -2.70 1.09 16.88
C LYS A 82 -3.88 0.21 17.29
N SER A 83 -4.97 0.28 16.55
CA SER A 83 -6.22 -0.38 16.90
C SER A 83 -6.22 -1.86 16.50
N ARG A 84 -6.20 -2.74 17.50
CA ARG A 84 -6.33 -4.18 17.26
C ARG A 84 -7.73 -4.55 16.77
N SER A 85 -8.73 -3.75 17.10
CA SER A 85 -10.09 -4.00 16.62
C SER A 85 -10.19 -3.75 15.12
N VAL A 86 -9.49 -2.77 14.58
CA VAL A 86 -9.41 -2.56 13.13
C VAL A 86 -8.80 -3.78 12.45
N LYS A 87 -7.70 -4.28 12.99
CA LYS A 87 -7.05 -5.49 12.47
C LYS A 87 -8.04 -6.64 12.39
N LYS A 88 -8.78 -6.90 13.47
CA LYS A 88 -9.74 -8.01 13.53
C LYS A 88 -10.88 -7.81 12.54
N ILE A 89 -11.45 -6.61 12.48
CA ILE A 89 -12.55 -6.30 11.58
C ILE A 89 -12.15 -6.57 10.12
N ILE A 90 -10.95 -6.15 9.75
CA ILE A 90 -10.47 -6.34 8.37
C ILE A 90 -10.17 -7.81 8.10
N GLU A 91 -9.54 -8.52 9.03
CA GLU A 91 -9.25 -9.95 8.85
C GLU A 91 -10.52 -10.78 8.76
N ASP A 92 -11.61 -10.33 9.37
CA ASP A 92 -12.89 -11.04 9.33
C ASP A 92 -13.58 -10.93 7.95
N ILE A 93 -13.14 -10.03 7.08
CA ILE A 93 -13.72 -9.88 5.74
C ILE A 93 -13.48 -11.12 4.88
N HIS A 94 -12.27 -11.70 4.98
CA HIS A 94 -11.92 -12.85 4.17
C HIS A 94 -10.83 -13.67 4.86
N SER A 95 -10.90 -14.99 4.75
CA SER A 95 -9.98 -15.91 5.44
C SER A 95 -8.52 -15.77 5.01
N LYS A 96 -8.27 -15.27 3.80
CA LYS A 96 -6.90 -15.08 3.28
C LYS A 96 -6.26 -13.77 3.71
N ILE A 97 -7.02 -12.84 4.28
CA ILE A 97 -6.46 -11.54 4.69
C ILE A 97 -5.60 -11.71 5.94
N ASN A 98 -4.38 -11.21 5.84
CA ASN A 98 -3.43 -11.15 6.95
C ASN A 98 -3.06 -9.68 7.15
N VAL A 99 -3.46 -9.08 8.27
CA VAL A 99 -3.25 -7.66 8.54
C VAL A 99 -2.08 -7.46 9.49
N LYS A 100 -1.20 -6.54 9.11
CA LYS A 100 -0.15 -6.02 9.98
C LYS A 100 -0.49 -4.57 10.33
N ILE A 101 -0.41 -4.23 11.59
CA ILE A 101 -0.67 -2.87 12.05
C ILE A 101 0.56 -2.35 12.79
N GLY A 102 0.69 -1.02 12.87
CA GLY A 102 1.77 -0.37 13.59
C GLY A 102 2.11 0.98 13.00
N ALA A 103 3.08 1.65 13.61
CA ALA A 103 3.59 2.92 13.11
C ALA A 103 4.36 2.72 11.83
N PHE A 104 4.28 3.70 10.93
CA PHE A 104 5.03 3.68 9.67
C PHE A 104 6.47 4.15 9.96
N ASP A 105 7.30 3.23 10.42
CA ASP A 105 8.69 3.48 10.77
C ASP A 105 9.59 3.01 9.62
N ILE A 106 10.22 3.94 8.93
CA ILE A 106 11.06 3.62 7.76
C ILE A 106 12.29 2.80 8.09
N LYS A 107 12.62 2.69 9.38
CA LYS A 107 13.75 1.85 9.85
C LYS A 107 13.33 0.39 10.05
N SER A 108 12.03 0.13 10.14
CA SER A 108 11.50 -1.20 10.34
C SER A 108 11.73 -2.09 9.11
N PRO A 109 12.13 -3.37 9.28
CA PRO A 109 12.25 -4.28 8.15
C PRO A 109 10.96 -4.44 7.36
N LEU A 110 9.82 -4.49 8.04
CA LEU A 110 8.52 -4.60 7.39
C LEU A 110 8.24 -3.39 6.51
N ILE A 111 8.45 -2.19 7.03
CA ILE A 111 8.19 -0.97 6.27
C ILE A 111 9.15 -0.83 5.08
N LYS A 112 10.41 -1.24 5.26
CA LYS A 112 11.37 -1.27 4.14
C LYS A 112 10.89 -2.20 3.02
N GLU A 113 10.35 -3.36 3.38
CA GLU A 113 9.77 -4.29 2.41
C GLU A 113 8.59 -3.64 1.68
N ILE A 114 7.71 -2.97 2.42
CA ILE A 114 6.53 -2.30 1.88
C ILE A 114 6.93 -1.16 0.94
N ILE A 115 7.93 -0.37 1.31
CA ILE A 115 8.41 0.72 0.45
C ILE A 115 8.91 0.16 -0.88
N LYS A 116 9.58 -0.98 -0.84
CA LYS A 116 10.13 -1.60 -2.04
C LYS A 116 9.04 -2.14 -2.97
N ASP A 117 8.07 -2.86 -2.42
CA ASP A 117 7.00 -3.49 -3.19
C ASP A 117 5.65 -3.28 -2.49
N HIS A 118 4.80 -2.50 -3.10
CA HIS A 118 3.50 -2.17 -2.53
C HIS A 118 2.47 -1.85 -3.60
N ILE A 119 1.20 -1.97 -3.22
CA ILE A 119 0.09 -1.41 -3.98
C ILE A 119 -0.76 -0.65 -2.98
N ILE A 120 -0.96 0.65 -3.23
CA ILE A 120 -1.66 1.51 -2.28
C ILE A 120 -3.16 1.42 -2.51
N ILE A 121 -3.90 1.01 -1.47
CA ILE A 121 -5.36 0.95 -1.52
C ILE A 121 -5.96 2.29 -1.11
N ARG A 122 -5.40 2.94 -0.09
CA ARG A 122 -5.80 4.29 0.35
C ARG A 122 -4.58 5.03 0.86
N GLY A 123 -4.44 6.30 0.47
CA GLY A 123 -3.46 7.18 1.07
C GLY A 123 -2.17 7.34 0.30
N ILE A 124 -2.23 7.50 -1.03
CA ILE A 124 -1.02 7.68 -1.84
C ILE A 124 -0.19 8.86 -1.32
N GLU A 125 -0.83 10.01 -1.06
CA GLU A 125 -0.12 11.19 -0.59
C GLU A 125 0.45 10.97 0.81
N VAL A 126 -0.32 10.33 1.69
CA VAL A 126 0.13 10.00 3.05
C VAL A 126 1.37 9.12 3.00
N PHE A 127 1.37 8.12 2.12
CA PHE A 127 2.50 7.19 1.96
C PHE A 127 3.80 7.94 1.62
N TYR A 128 3.73 8.84 0.64
CA TYR A 128 4.91 9.59 0.22
C TYR A 128 5.33 10.65 1.23
N ASP A 129 4.37 11.32 1.87
CA ASP A 129 4.64 12.32 2.91
C ASP A 129 5.36 11.69 4.11
N LYS A 130 5.00 10.49 4.49
CA LYS A 130 5.63 9.79 5.60
C LYS A 130 7.10 9.50 5.34
N GLN A 131 7.47 9.28 4.11
CA GLN A 131 8.87 9.04 3.73
C GLN A 131 9.69 10.32 3.70
N VAL A 132 9.06 11.45 3.47
CA VAL A 132 9.74 12.75 3.36
C VAL A 132 9.89 13.44 4.70
N SER A 133 8.96 13.23 5.63
CA SER A 133 8.95 13.91 6.93
C SER A 133 10.05 13.43 7.88
N GLU A 134 10.91 12.57 7.42
CA GLU A 134 12.08 12.08 8.17
C GLU A 134 13.38 12.85 7.77
#